data_53852850ee16a763bc7b8d25f3803695
#
_entry.id   53852850ee16a763bc7b8d25f3803695
#
_cell.length_a   1.000
_cell.length_b   1.000
_cell.length_c   1.000
_cell.angle_alpha   90.00
_cell.angle_beta   90.00
_cell.angle_gamma   90.00
#
_symmetry.space_group_name_H-M   'P 1'
#
loop_
_entity.id
_entity.type
_entity.pdbx_description
1 polymer ?
#
loop_
_entity_poly.entity_id
_entity_poly.type
_entity_poly.pdbx_seq_one_letter_code
_entity_poly.pdbx_strand_id
1 'polypeptide(L)'
;SEIFGDDFKRRVLEADNTPRSLINIYINGKNAKFSSGMETALQDGDEVYILPAVAGGSEELSSKELDRYSRQVMLEEIGYNGQLKLKNSKVCVVGTGGLGHPIITRLTAMGVGTLRIVDRDVIELSNLHRQTLFDESDVGQVKVEAAAKKLKKLNSECNIEALTVS
;
A
#
# COMPACT_ATOMS: atom_id res chain seq x y z
N SER A 1 15.66 10.35 -25.13
CA SER A 1 15.40 11.81 -25.17
C SER A 1 14.83 12.27 -26.52
N GLU A 2 15.18 11.63 -27.62
CA GLU A 2 14.65 11.98 -28.97
C GLU A 2 13.14 11.82 -29.08
N ILE A 3 12.54 10.86 -28.35
CA ILE A 3 11.08 10.59 -28.41
C ILE A 3 10.30 11.55 -27.51
N PHE A 4 10.81 11.89 -26.33
CA PHE A 4 10.06 12.64 -25.31
C PHE A 4 10.52 14.09 -25.13
N GLY A 5 11.59 14.53 -25.82
CA GLY A 5 12.11 15.89 -25.82
C GLY A 5 12.85 16.31 -24.54
N ASP A 6 13.43 17.53 -24.60
CA ASP A 6 14.26 18.06 -23.52
C ASP A 6 13.48 18.43 -22.24
N ASP A 7 12.20 18.76 -22.37
CA ASP A 7 11.36 19.08 -21.22
C ASP A 7 11.15 17.86 -20.32
N PHE A 8 10.89 16.70 -20.93
CA PHE A 8 10.81 15.43 -20.21
C PHE A 8 12.16 15.09 -19.54
N LYS A 9 13.26 15.23 -20.26
CA LYS A 9 14.59 14.99 -19.72
C LYS A 9 14.86 15.83 -18.48
N ARG A 10 14.57 17.13 -18.52
CA ARG A 10 14.73 18.05 -17.38
C ARG A 10 13.86 17.73 -16.18
N ARG A 11 12.70 17.11 -16.38
CA ARG A 11 11.80 16.69 -15.29
C ARG A 11 12.25 15.40 -14.61
N VAL A 12 12.95 14.52 -15.33
CA VAL A 12 13.30 13.18 -14.87
C VAL A 12 14.75 13.09 -14.38
N LEU A 13 15.66 13.82 -15.04
CA LEU A 13 17.10 13.72 -14.81
C LEU A 13 17.68 15.03 -14.30
N GLU A 14 18.77 14.91 -13.52
CA GLU A 14 19.66 16.01 -13.18
C GLU A 14 20.63 16.33 -14.35
N ALA A 15 21.44 17.37 -14.20
CA ALA A 15 22.38 17.80 -15.26
C ALA A 15 23.43 16.74 -15.63
N ASP A 16 23.76 15.85 -14.70
CA ASP A 16 24.69 14.73 -14.87
C ASP A 16 24.04 13.44 -15.41
N ASN A 17 22.79 13.52 -15.87
CA ASN A 17 21.94 12.41 -16.33
C ASN A 17 21.58 11.38 -15.24
N THR A 18 21.77 11.67 -13.95
CA THR A 18 21.23 10.83 -12.88
C THR A 18 19.74 11.12 -12.69
N PRO A 19 18.92 10.15 -12.25
CA PRO A 19 17.53 10.40 -11.91
C PRO A 19 17.41 11.41 -10.76
N ARG A 20 16.50 12.36 -10.89
CA ARG A 20 16.19 13.29 -9.80
C ARG A 20 15.79 12.52 -8.55
N SER A 21 16.15 13.04 -7.37
CA SER A 21 15.90 12.40 -6.07
C SER A 21 14.41 12.11 -5.81
N LEU A 22 13.54 12.89 -6.44
CA LEU A 22 12.08 12.78 -6.33
C LEU A 22 11.44 11.93 -7.46
N ILE A 23 12.24 11.11 -8.15
CA ILE A 23 11.76 10.21 -9.20
C ILE A 23 12.03 8.76 -8.80
N ASN A 24 11.02 7.92 -8.90
CA ASN A 24 11.16 6.48 -8.83
C ASN A 24 10.91 5.86 -10.21
N ILE A 25 11.81 4.98 -10.61
CA ILE A 25 11.72 4.25 -11.88
C ILE A 25 11.43 2.78 -11.55
N TYR A 26 10.39 2.24 -12.16
CA TYR A 26 10.01 0.84 -12.05
C TYR A 26 10.12 0.18 -13.43
N ILE A 27 10.71 -1.01 -13.46
CA ILE A 27 10.81 -1.85 -14.65
C ILE A 27 10.08 -3.15 -14.34
N ASN A 28 9.03 -3.47 -15.09
CA ASN A 28 8.18 -4.64 -14.85
C ASN A 28 7.72 -4.74 -13.38
N GLY A 29 7.43 -3.59 -12.76
CA GLY A 29 6.97 -3.46 -11.39
C GLY A 29 8.01 -3.67 -10.30
N LYS A 30 9.30 -3.70 -10.65
CA LYS A 30 10.41 -3.68 -9.69
C LYS A 30 11.06 -2.31 -9.72
N ASN A 31 11.29 -1.71 -8.56
CA ASN A 31 12.02 -0.46 -8.48
C ASN A 31 13.46 -0.68 -8.97
N ALA A 32 13.88 0.11 -9.95
CA ALA A 32 15.20 0.01 -10.57
C ALA A 32 16.35 0.15 -9.55
N LYS A 33 16.15 0.88 -8.43
CA LYS A 33 17.13 1.01 -7.35
C LYS A 33 17.54 -0.33 -6.72
N PHE A 34 16.67 -1.33 -6.76
CA PHE A 34 16.92 -2.69 -6.23
C PHE A 34 17.43 -3.67 -7.30
N SER A 35 17.73 -3.17 -8.49
CA SER A 35 18.39 -3.88 -9.59
C SER A 35 19.73 -3.21 -9.89
N SER A 36 20.09 -3.09 -11.16
CA SER A 36 21.31 -2.37 -11.60
C SER A 36 21.12 -0.85 -11.74
N GLY A 37 20.08 -0.27 -11.13
CA GLY A 37 19.78 1.15 -11.24
C GLY A 37 19.56 1.58 -12.69
N MET A 38 20.20 2.66 -13.11
CA MET A 38 20.15 3.18 -14.48
C MET A 38 20.88 2.28 -15.51
N GLU A 39 21.73 1.37 -15.05
CA GLU A 39 22.43 0.38 -15.88
C GLU A 39 21.59 -0.88 -16.16
N THR A 40 20.34 -0.91 -15.71
CA THR A 40 19.44 -2.04 -15.98
C THR A 40 19.15 -2.11 -17.47
N ALA A 41 19.58 -3.20 -18.12
CA ALA A 41 19.32 -3.44 -19.53
C ALA A 41 17.82 -3.66 -19.76
N LEU A 42 17.23 -2.87 -20.65
CA LEU A 42 15.85 -3.02 -21.08
C LEU A 42 15.77 -3.99 -22.25
N GLN A 43 14.69 -4.78 -22.28
CA GLN A 43 14.37 -5.69 -23.36
C GLN A 43 13.09 -5.21 -24.08
N ASP A 44 12.89 -5.69 -25.31
CA ASP A 44 11.64 -5.42 -26.01
C ASP A 44 10.45 -6.01 -25.25
N GLY A 45 9.41 -5.17 -25.05
CA GLY A 45 8.25 -5.52 -24.24
C GLY A 45 8.35 -5.18 -22.75
N ASP A 46 9.50 -4.64 -22.28
CA ASP A 46 9.60 -4.17 -20.89
C ASP A 46 8.73 -2.92 -20.65
N GLU A 47 7.99 -2.93 -19.55
CA GLU A 47 7.19 -1.81 -19.07
C GLU A 47 7.99 -0.94 -18.11
N VAL A 48 8.18 0.34 -18.45
CA VAL A 48 8.92 1.30 -17.64
C VAL A 48 7.96 2.37 -17.10
N TYR A 49 7.85 2.47 -15.79
CA TYR A 49 7.08 3.50 -15.11
C TYR A 49 7.99 4.49 -14.42
N ILE A 50 7.76 5.77 -14.68
CA ILE A 50 8.49 6.88 -14.05
C ILE A 50 7.48 7.64 -13.19
N LEU A 51 7.62 7.52 -11.88
CA LEU A 51 6.67 8.04 -10.91
C LEU A 51 7.34 9.11 -10.03
N PRO A 52 6.69 10.25 -9.80
CA PRO A 52 7.17 11.22 -8.82
C PRO A 52 7.15 10.59 -7.43
N ALA A 53 8.21 10.79 -6.67
CA ALA A 53 8.27 10.44 -5.26
C ALA A 53 8.47 11.71 -4.47
N VAL A 54 7.52 12.08 -3.66
CA VAL A 54 7.63 13.27 -2.83
C VAL A 54 7.76 12.86 -1.36
N ALA A 55 8.46 13.68 -0.59
CA ALA A 55 8.57 13.50 0.84
C ALA A 55 7.19 13.79 1.49
N GLY A 56 6.45 12.72 1.73
CA GLY A 56 5.24 12.53 2.49
C GLY A 56 4.39 13.75 2.89
N GLY A 57 3.42 14.09 2.03
CA GLY A 57 2.20 14.79 2.42
C GLY A 57 0.98 13.90 2.15
N SER A 58 -0.19 14.26 2.67
CA SER A 58 -1.45 13.54 2.41
C SER A 58 -1.87 13.57 0.94
N GLU A 59 -1.25 14.40 0.13
CA GLU A 59 -1.59 14.62 -1.28
C GLU A 59 -0.78 13.74 -2.25
N GLU A 60 0.24 13.01 -1.79
CA GLU A 60 1.12 12.22 -2.65
C GLU A 60 1.55 10.92 -1.97
N LEU A 61 1.95 9.92 -2.79
CA LEU A 61 2.48 8.66 -2.29
C LEU A 61 3.97 8.81 -1.96
N SER A 62 4.38 8.39 -0.78
CA SER A 62 5.79 8.30 -0.40
C SER A 62 6.51 7.21 -1.20
N SER A 63 7.86 7.24 -1.23
CA SER A 63 8.65 6.18 -1.87
C SER A 63 8.32 4.79 -1.30
N LYS A 64 8.09 4.69 0.01
CA LYS A 64 7.73 3.44 0.69
C LYS A 64 6.35 2.93 0.24
N GLU A 65 5.38 3.84 0.08
CA GLU A 65 4.04 3.50 -0.43
C GLU A 65 4.11 3.09 -1.90
N LEU A 66 4.90 3.79 -2.72
CA LEU A 66 5.11 3.41 -4.12
C LEU A 66 5.74 2.02 -4.25
N ASP A 67 6.74 1.69 -3.43
CA ASP A 67 7.33 0.35 -3.42
C ASP A 67 6.30 -0.71 -3.00
N ARG A 68 5.51 -0.43 -1.96
CA ARG A 68 4.47 -1.33 -1.46
C ARG A 68 3.37 -1.57 -2.49
N TYR A 69 2.88 -0.51 -3.14
CA TYR A 69 1.72 -0.54 -4.03
C TYR A 69 2.09 -0.55 -5.51
N SER A 70 3.38 -0.74 -5.85
CA SER A 70 3.86 -0.69 -7.24
C SER A 70 3.01 -1.54 -8.19
N ARG A 71 2.63 -2.76 -7.78
CA ARG A 71 1.81 -3.65 -8.59
C ARG A 71 0.38 -3.15 -8.80
N GLN A 72 -0.18 -2.41 -7.84
CA GLN A 72 -1.50 -1.78 -7.97
C GLN A 72 -1.45 -0.53 -8.84
N VAL A 73 -0.42 0.30 -8.65
CA VAL A 73 -0.20 1.53 -9.42
C VAL A 73 0.00 1.24 -10.91
N MET A 74 0.52 0.07 -11.26
CA MET A 74 0.72 -0.37 -12.65
C MET A 74 -0.55 -0.89 -13.32
N LEU A 75 -1.61 -1.23 -12.58
CA LEU A 75 -2.89 -1.61 -13.16
C LEU A 75 -3.56 -0.37 -13.73
N GLU A 76 -3.97 -0.43 -15.00
CA GLU A 76 -4.61 0.70 -15.70
C GLU A 76 -5.86 1.20 -14.95
N GLU A 77 -6.63 0.28 -14.38
CA GLU A 77 -7.87 0.58 -13.65
C GLU A 77 -7.63 1.30 -12.31
N ILE A 78 -6.45 1.17 -11.72
CA ILE A 78 -6.09 1.81 -10.44
C ILE A 78 -5.19 3.02 -10.71
N GLY A 79 -4.01 2.79 -11.27
CA GLY A 79 -3.00 3.81 -11.52
C GLY A 79 -2.53 4.52 -10.24
N TYR A 80 -1.67 5.52 -10.41
CA TYR A 80 -1.19 6.37 -9.31
C TYR A 80 -2.34 7.11 -8.62
N ASN A 81 -3.26 7.68 -9.42
CA ASN A 81 -4.39 8.46 -8.90
C ASN A 81 -5.41 7.60 -8.15
N GLY A 82 -5.64 6.37 -8.58
CA GLY A 82 -6.50 5.41 -7.87
C GLY A 82 -5.90 5.03 -6.52
N GLN A 83 -4.60 4.77 -6.46
CA GLN A 83 -3.90 4.48 -5.21
C GLN A 83 -3.92 5.68 -4.25
N LEU A 84 -3.80 6.90 -4.78
CA LEU A 84 -3.90 8.12 -3.98
C LEU A 84 -5.33 8.30 -3.41
N LYS A 85 -6.37 7.96 -4.18
CA LYS A 85 -7.75 7.93 -3.68
C LYS A 85 -7.95 6.91 -2.57
N LEU A 86 -7.35 5.71 -2.68
CA LEU A 86 -7.36 4.70 -1.61
C LEU A 86 -6.69 5.25 -0.34
N LYS A 87 -5.50 5.83 -0.45
CA LYS A 87 -4.78 6.48 0.66
C LYS A 87 -5.62 7.55 1.38
N ASN A 88 -6.40 8.31 0.63
CA ASN A 88 -7.23 9.39 1.19
C ASN A 88 -8.62 8.91 1.62
N SER A 89 -8.96 7.64 1.41
CA SER A 89 -10.26 7.09 1.77
C SER A 89 -10.35 6.73 3.25
N LYS A 90 -11.59 6.79 3.77
CA LYS A 90 -11.95 6.36 5.12
C LYS A 90 -13.05 5.32 5.02
N VAL A 91 -12.83 4.15 5.59
CA VAL A 91 -13.78 3.04 5.54
C VAL A 91 -14.12 2.60 6.96
N CYS A 92 -15.39 2.31 7.21
CA CYS A 92 -15.86 1.71 8.45
C CYS A 92 -16.36 0.29 8.16
N VAL A 93 -15.86 -0.68 8.92
CA VAL A 93 -16.31 -2.07 8.85
C VAL A 93 -16.91 -2.46 10.21
N VAL A 94 -18.19 -2.82 10.20
CA VAL A 94 -18.91 -3.28 11.37
C VAL A 94 -18.95 -4.80 11.37
N GLY A 95 -18.38 -5.39 12.40
CA GLY A 95 -18.17 -6.84 12.54
C GLY A 95 -16.81 -7.28 11.97
N THR A 96 -15.98 -7.89 12.82
CA THR A 96 -14.66 -8.46 12.45
C THR A 96 -14.68 -10.00 12.48
N GLY A 97 -15.86 -10.59 12.30
CA GLY A 97 -16.08 -12.03 12.20
C GLY A 97 -15.63 -12.60 10.86
N GLY A 98 -16.17 -13.77 10.50
CA GLY A 98 -15.74 -14.52 9.31
C GLY A 98 -15.82 -13.77 7.98
N LEU A 99 -16.76 -12.83 7.80
CA LEU A 99 -16.88 -11.99 6.60
C LEU A 99 -16.09 -10.67 6.74
N GLY A 100 -16.17 -9.99 7.88
CA GLY A 100 -15.45 -8.74 8.11
C GLY A 100 -13.94 -8.92 8.11
N HIS A 101 -13.47 -10.04 8.62
CA HIS A 101 -12.07 -10.38 8.75
C HIS A 101 -11.26 -10.31 7.43
N PRO A 102 -11.63 -11.02 6.35
CA PRO A 102 -10.93 -10.90 5.08
C PRO A 102 -11.04 -9.48 4.47
N ILE A 103 -12.16 -8.78 4.71
CA ILE A 103 -12.37 -7.41 4.22
C ILE A 103 -11.37 -6.46 4.86
N ILE A 104 -11.29 -6.41 6.21
CA ILE A 104 -10.36 -5.51 6.91
C ILE A 104 -8.90 -5.80 6.55
N THR A 105 -8.54 -7.06 6.39
CA THR A 105 -7.20 -7.47 6.00
C THR A 105 -6.85 -6.96 4.59
N ARG A 106 -7.77 -7.14 3.62
CA ARG A 106 -7.56 -6.70 2.24
C ARG A 106 -7.53 -5.18 2.12
N LEU A 107 -8.47 -4.47 2.74
CA LEU A 107 -8.50 -3.01 2.73
C LEU A 107 -7.21 -2.41 3.31
N THR A 108 -6.71 -2.98 4.42
CA THR A 108 -5.43 -2.58 5.01
C THR A 108 -4.27 -2.84 4.06
N ALA A 109 -4.20 -4.04 3.47
CA ALA A 109 -3.12 -4.42 2.55
C ALA A 109 -3.12 -3.55 1.28
N MET A 110 -4.30 -3.18 0.75
CA MET A 110 -4.46 -2.33 -0.43
C MET A 110 -4.14 -0.84 -0.18
N GLY A 111 -4.01 -0.42 1.06
CA GLY A 111 -3.60 0.95 1.39
C GLY A 111 -4.76 1.93 1.55
N VAL A 112 -5.90 1.49 2.07
CA VAL A 112 -6.93 2.41 2.58
C VAL A 112 -6.33 3.25 3.70
N GLY A 113 -6.48 4.59 3.61
CA GLY A 113 -5.80 5.51 4.51
C GLY A 113 -6.29 5.41 5.96
N THR A 114 -7.61 5.35 6.19
CA THR A 114 -8.18 5.14 7.52
C THR A 114 -9.19 4.01 7.48
N LEU A 115 -8.99 3.02 8.33
CA LEU A 115 -9.91 1.91 8.53
C LEU A 115 -10.43 1.90 9.95
N ARG A 116 -11.72 2.18 10.13
CA ARG A 116 -12.41 2.04 11.40
C ARG A 116 -13.03 0.65 11.46
N ILE A 117 -12.74 -0.10 12.51
CA ILE A 117 -13.28 -1.43 12.77
C ILE A 117 -14.09 -1.42 14.06
N VAL A 118 -15.28 -2.00 13.99
CA VAL A 118 -16.27 -1.98 15.09
C VAL A 118 -16.69 -3.41 15.38
N ASP A 119 -16.48 -3.88 16.60
CA ASP A 119 -16.96 -5.19 17.08
C ASP A 119 -16.99 -5.19 18.61
N ARG A 120 -17.83 -6.03 19.21
CA ARG A 120 -17.95 -6.19 20.65
C ARG A 120 -17.41 -7.51 21.19
N ASP A 121 -17.15 -8.46 20.31
CA ASP A 121 -16.82 -9.83 20.67
C ASP A 121 -15.37 -10.00 21.15
N VAL A 122 -15.15 -11.07 21.87
CA VAL A 122 -13.83 -11.62 22.16
C VAL A 122 -13.50 -12.75 21.19
N ILE A 123 -12.21 -13.04 21.06
CA ILE A 123 -11.71 -14.13 20.23
C ILE A 123 -11.90 -15.45 20.96
N GLU A 124 -12.51 -16.40 20.29
CA GLU A 124 -12.70 -17.77 20.78
C GLU A 124 -11.90 -18.75 19.90
N LEU A 125 -11.48 -19.87 20.47
CA LEU A 125 -10.80 -20.95 19.72
C LEU A 125 -11.62 -21.42 18.51
N SER A 126 -12.95 -21.46 18.66
CA SER A 126 -13.93 -21.80 17.62
C SER A 126 -13.95 -20.82 16.44
N ASN A 127 -13.28 -19.66 16.54
CA ASN A 127 -13.22 -18.65 15.49
C ASN A 127 -12.06 -18.91 14.51
N LEU A 128 -10.97 -19.52 14.97
CA LEU A 128 -9.68 -19.54 14.30
C LEU A 128 -9.69 -20.27 12.95
N HIS A 129 -10.56 -21.24 12.72
CA HIS A 129 -10.68 -21.95 11.45
C HIS A 129 -11.10 -21.04 10.27
N ARG A 130 -11.67 -19.85 10.53
CA ARG A 130 -12.13 -18.90 9.50
C ARG A 130 -11.72 -17.45 9.72
N GLN A 131 -11.18 -17.10 10.88
CA GLN A 131 -10.69 -15.76 11.22
C GLN A 131 -9.17 -15.78 11.31
N THR A 132 -8.52 -16.01 10.17
CA THR A 132 -7.09 -16.35 10.02
C THR A 132 -6.10 -15.21 10.35
N LEU A 133 -6.56 -14.00 10.65
CA LEU A 133 -5.74 -12.93 11.22
C LEU A 133 -5.33 -13.25 12.68
N PHE A 134 -6.18 -14.00 13.38
CA PHE A 134 -5.97 -14.39 14.77
C PHE A 134 -5.28 -15.75 14.87
N ASP A 135 -4.59 -15.96 15.98
CA ASP A 135 -3.97 -17.21 16.35
C ASP A 135 -4.34 -17.59 17.79
N GLU A 136 -3.88 -18.75 18.27
CA GLU A 136 -4.24 -19.25 19.60
C GLU A 136 -3.82 -18.29 20.74
N SER A 137 -2.77 -17.50 20.56
CA SER A 137 -2.32 -16.53 21.55
C SER A 137 -3.26 -15.32 21.70
N ASP A 138 -4.19 -15.13 20.77
CA ASP A 138 -5.18 -14.05 20.80
C ASP A 138 -6.47 -14.46 21.49
N VAL A 139 -6.68 -15.75 21.80
CA VAL A 139 -7.91 -16.23 22.44
C VAL A 139 -8.16 -15.52 23.76
N GLY A 140 -9.39 -15.02 23.92
CA GLY A 140 -9.82 -14.23 25.07
C GLY A 140 -9.58 -12.71 24.94
N GLN A 141 -8.83 -12.25 23.92
CA GLN A 141 -8.68 -10.82 23.65
C GLN A 141 -9.89 -10.25 22.90
N VAL A 142 -10.11 -8.93 23.05
CA VAL A 142 -11.13 -8.20 22.28
C VAL A 142 -10.75 -8.21 20.80
N LYS A 143 -11.67 -8.62 19.92
CA LYS A 143 -11.40 -8.80 18.48
C LYS A 143 -10.80 -7.57 17.81
N VAL A 144 -11.41 -6.38 18.00
CA VAL A 144 -10.94 -5.16 17.34
C VAL A 144 -9.57 -4.72 17.80
N GLU A 145 -9.20 -4.97 19.07
CA GLU A 145 -7.88 -4.61 19.60
C GLU A 145 -6.79 -5.52 19.04
N ALA A 146 -7.02 -6.83 19.05
CA ALA A 146 -6.11 -7.80 18.47
C ALA A 146 -5.96 -7.59 16.95
N ALA A 147 -7.09 -7.35 16.25
CA ALA A 147 -7.08 -7.03 14.82
C ALA A 147 -6.26 -5.78 14.54
N ALA A 148 -6.47 -4.68 15.26
CA ALA A 148 -5.74 -3.43 15.06
C ALA A 148 -4.23 -3.61 15.19
N LYS A 149 -3.76 -4.36 16.19
CA LYS A 149 -2.34 -4.67 16.38
C LYS A 149 -1.75 -5.42 15.18
N LYS A 150 -2.47 -6.41 14.66
CA LYS A 150 -2.02 -7.23 13.53
C LYS A 150 -2.09 -6.48 12.20
N LEU A 151 -3.15 -5.71 11.97
CA LEU A 151 -3.30 -4.87 10.79
C LEU A 151 -2.23 -3.77 10.71
N LYS A 152 -1.84 -3.17 11.84
CA LYS A 152 -0.71 -2.22 11.90
C LYS A 152 0.62 -2.86 11.53
N LYS A 153 0.84 -4.13 11.88
CA LYS A 153 2.04 -4.89 11.45
C LYS A 153 1.99 -5.21 9.95
N LEU A 154 0.79 -5.47 9.40
CA LEU A 154 0.60 -5.73 7.99
C LEU A 154 0.88 -4.47 7.16
N ASN A 155 0.35 -3.32 7.59
CA ASN A 155 0.53 -2.04 6.91
C ASN A 155 0.55 -0.86 7.90
N SER A 156 1.74 -0.36 8.19
CA SER A 156 1.94 0.76 9.13
C SER A 156 1.41 2.10 8.61
N GLU A 157 1.20 2.24 7.29
CA GLU A 157 0.69 3.46 6.66
C GLU A 157 -0.83 3.62 6.82
N CYS A 158 -1.56 2.51 7.07
CA CYS A 158 -2.99 2.56 7.32
C CYS A 158 -3.28 2.99 8.77
N ASN A 159 -4.12 4.01 8.93
CA ASN A 159 -4.62 4.40 10.26
C ASN A 159 -5.78 3.47 10.67
N ILE A 160 -5.56 2.66 11.71
CA ILE A 160 -6.58 1.73 12.22
C ILE A 160 -7.21 2.30 13.47
N GLU A 161 -8.53 2.50 13.42
CA GLU A 161 -9.36 2.94 14.55
C GLU A 161 -10.21 1.76 15.04
N ALA A 162 -9.90 1.23 16.21
CA ALA A 162 -10.62 0.12 16.83
C ALA A 162 -11.69 0.65 17.80
N LEU A 163 -12.94 0.27 17.62
CA LEU A 163 -14.06 0.64 18.49
C LEU A 163 -14.76 -0.60 19.02
N THR A 164 -14.71 -0.76 20.34
CA THR A 164 -15.54 -1.74 21.04
C THR A 164 -16.87 -1.09 21.35
N VAL A 165 -17.96 -1.64 20.83
CA VAL A 165 -19.32 -1.19 21.16
C VAL A 165 -19.98 -2.20 22.09
N SER A 166 -20.59 -1.70 23.12
CA SER A 166 -21.36 -2.48 24.09
C SER A 166 -22.79 -2.71 23.60
#